data_73ae63937e1a07e7b9acea1f6897bb6c
#
_entry.id   73ae63937e1a07e7b9acea1f6897bb6c
#
_cell.length_a   1.000
_cell.length_b   1.000
_cell.length_c   1.000
_cell.angle_alpha   90.00
_cell.angle_beta   90.00
_cell.angle_gamma   90.00
#
_symmetry.space_group_name_H-M   'P 1'
#
loop_
_entity.id
_entity.type
_entity.pdbx_description
1 polymer ?
#
loop_
_entity_poly.entity_id
_entity_poly.type
_entity_poly.pdbx_seq_one_letter_code
_entity_poly.pdbx_strand_id
1 'polypeptide(L)'
;MLTSLNIITPEHKNGVIKLINKLRGDGIGDELLRSGRFELRRITYISRSGKVKPKKLYKYLGKDSVVLADEGARLPGSITRFCDNSFSERLCVNMALEILRNIPDPTELRLGIYDPGAVAADFLLEALRLCRSPVAVTYDFLPYDSVRRLALAQLGAAAVITKNAKELKGCDFIVAPARISAYIPVKKDAVVLTAGEPYIRLCGSVYHSYDVTLPPEIEKLRPPELSAEYFGSAVYSLYGQYRLGSLVPNLCAGKNGSLTVRGFAKMF
;
A
#
# COMPACT_ATOMS: atom_id res chain seq x y z
N MET A 1 7.53 15.01 -11.76
CA MET A 1 8.77 14.20 -11.80
C MET A 1 9.01 13.60 -10.43
N LEU A 2 9.21 12.30 -10.35
CA LEU A 2 9.61 11.60 -9.13
C LEU A 2 11.11 11.78 -8.87
N THR A 3 11.50 11.79 -7.59
CA THR A 3 12.91 11.81 -7.19
C THR A 3 13.18 10.71 -6.18
N SER A 4 14.11 9.80 -6.49
CA SER A 4 14.59 8.80 -5.53
C SER A 4 15.95 9.21 -4.96
N LEU A 5 16.15 8.90 -3.68
CA LEU A 5 17.41 9.13 -2.97
C LEU A 5 17.92 7.82 -2.37
N ASN A 6 19.04 7.35 -2.88
CA ASN A 6 19.77 6.22 -2.33
C ASN A 6 20.99 6.72 -1.54
N ILE A 7 21.09 6.37 -0.26
CA ILE A 7 22.21 6.73 0.61
C ILE A 7 23.08 5.49 0.85
N ILE A 8 24.25 5.47 0.23
CA ILE A 8 25.21 4.38 0.37
C ILE A 8 26.27 4.78 1.38
N THR A 9 26.39 3.99 2.45
CA THR A 9 27.49 4.10 3.40
C THR A 9 28.40 2.89 3.22
N PRO A 10 29.61 3.05 2.61
CA PRO A 10 30.53 1.94 2.40
C PRO A 10 30.95 1.32 3.72
N GLU A 11 30.87 0.00 3.83
CA GLU A 11 31.43 -0.73 4.95
C GLU A 11 32.98 -0.72 4.86
N HIS A 12 33.63 -0.25 5.91
CA HIS A 12 35.08 -0.19 5.95
C HIS A 12 35.61 -1.30 6.87
N LYS A 13 36.14 -2.36 6.27
CA LYS A 13 36.76 -3.46 7.00
C LYS A 13 38.15 -3.11 7.60
N ASN A 14 38.84 -2.07 7.07
CA ASN A 14 40.19 -1.66 7.51
C ASN A 14 40.28 -0.17 7.83
N GLY A 15 40.97 0.21 8.91
CA GLY A 15 41.14 1.59 9.37
C GLY A 15 41.81 2.52 8.35
N VAL A 16 42.79 2.00 7.57
CA VAL A 16 43.51 2.74 6.52
C VAL A 16 42.56 3.13 5.38
N ILE A 17 41.72 2.20 4.93
CA ILE A 17 40.70 2.46 3.88
C ILE A 17 39.68 3.52 4.34
N LYS A 18 39.34 3.49 5.63
CA LYS A 18 38.46 4.50 6.23
C LYS A 18 39.07 5.91 6.16
N LEU A 19 40.39 6.03 6.42
CA LEU A 19 41.09 7.29 6.35
C LEU A 19 41.15 7.84 4.92
N ILE A 20 41.55 6.99 3.95
CA ILE A 20 41.61 7.35 2.52
C ILE A 20 40.23 7.78 2.00
N ASN A 21 39.15 7.07 2.35
CA ASN A 21 37.80 7.41 1.96
C ASN A 21 37.31 8.72 2.59
N LYS A 22 37.75 9.03 3.82
CA LYS A 22 37.46 10.32 4.45
C LYS A 22 38.11 11.50 3.73
N LEU A 23 39.33 11.29 3.18
CA LEU A 23 40.06 12.30 2.40
C LEU A 23 39.44 12.52 1.02
N ARG A 24 38.87 11.50 0.37
CA ARG A 24 38.22 11.59 -0.94
C ARG A 24 36.90 12.37 -0.93
N GLY A 25 36.31 12.61 0.25
CA GLY A 25 35.04 13.30 0.40
C GLY A 25 33.83 12.48 -0.12
N ASP A 26 32.61 12.96 0.19
CA ASP A 26 31.38 12.28 -0.24
C ASP A 26 31.12 12.45 -1.74
N GLY A 27 30.56 11.42 -2.38
CA GLY A 27 30.15 11.41 -3.78
C GLY A 27 28.65 11.71 -3.95
N ILE A 28 28.27 12.31 -5.08
CA ILE A 28 26.85 12.38 -5.50
C ILE A 28 26.79 12.00 -6.97
N GLY A 29 25.90 11.05 -7.28
CA GLY A 29 25.45 10.74 -8.63
C GLY A 29 24.06 11.33 -8.81
N ASP A 30 23.77 11.87 -10.00
CA ASP A 30 22.48 12.43 -10.39
C ASP A 30 22.16 11.93 -11.79
N GLU A 31 21.12 11.16 -11.92
CA GLU A 31 20.72 10.48 -13.15
C GLU A 31 19.24 10.71 -13.42
N LEU A 32 18.88 11.03 -14.65
CA LEU A 32 17.49 11.13 -15.10
C LEU A 32 17.15 9.91 -15.96
N LEU A 33 16.25 9.07 -15.42
CA LEU A 33 15.72 7.89 -16.08
C LEU A 33 14.36 8.21 -16.71
N ARG A 34 14.10 7.68 -17.91
CA ARG A 34 12.84 7.85 -18.63
C ARG A 34 12.32 6.54 -19.17
N SER A 35 11.02 6.32 -19.05
CA SER A 35 10.32 5.17 -19.65
C SER A 35 8.89 5.57 -20.02
N GLY A 36 8.59 5.61 -21.32
CA GLY A 36 7.31 6.15 -21.80
C GLY A 36 7.07 7.59 -21.32
N ARG A 37 5.95 7.80 -20.64
CA ARG A 37 5.58 9.11 -20.05
C ARG A 37 6.15 9.35 -18.65
N PHE A 38 6.85 8.37 -18.10
CA PHE A 38 7.33 8.40 -16.73
C PHE A 38 8.78 8.88 -16.68
N GLU A 39 9.08 9.72 -15.67
CA GLU A 39 10.41 10.24 -15.41
C GLU A 39 10.76 10.07 -13.94
N LEU A 40 11.97 9.55 -13.69
CA LEU A 40 12.56 9.41 -12.36
C LEU A 40 13.94 10.05 -12.33
N ARG A 41 14.13 11.00 -11.42
CA ARG A 41 15.46 11.51 -11.08
C ARG A 41 16.03 10.65 -9.95
N ARG A 42 17.12 9.95 -10.21
CA ARG A 42 17.79 9.08 -9.24
C ARG A 42 19.02 9.79 -8.70
N ILE A 43 19.02 10.08 -7.40
CA ILE A 43 20.14 10.67 -6.68
C ILE A 43 20.77 9.61 -5.81
N THR A 44 22.08 9.34 -6.03
CA THR A 44 22.87 8.42 -5.20
C THR A 44 23.89 9.23 -4.41
N TYR A 45 23.74 9.22 -3.07
CA TYR A 45 24.66 9.86 -2.16
C TYR A 45 25.59 8.83 -1.52
N ILE A 46 26.89 8.94 -1.78
CA ILE A 46 27.91 8.05 -1.20
C ILE A 46 28.53 8.76 0.02
N SER A 47 28.13 8.36 1.22
CA SER A 47 28.61 8.91 2.48
C SER A 47 29.92 8.22 2.90
N ARG A 48 31.06 8.72 2.44
CA ARG A 48 32.38 8.14 2.80
C ARG A 48 32.79 8.45 4.23
N SER A 49 32.23 9.47 4.84
CA SER A 49 32.46 9.83 6.24
C SER A 49 31.55 9.09 7.23
N GLY A 50 30.57 8.32 6.74
CA GLY A 50 29.51 7.69 7.55
C GLY A 50 28.42 8.66 8.03
N LYS A 51 28.52 9.94 7.65
CA LYS A 51 27.53 10.97 7.99
C LYS A 51 27.05 11.67 6.73
N VAL A 52 25.75 11.78 6.57
CA VAL A 52 25.15 12.54 5.46
C VAL A 52 25.30 14.04 5.74
N LYS A 53 25.81 14.79 4.76
CA LYS A 53 25.96 16.25 4.85
C LYS A 53 24.76 16.96 4.22
N PRO A 54 23.80 17.52 5.00
CA PRO A 54 22.57 18.08 4.48
C PRO A 54 22.82 19.17 3.43
N LYS A 55 23.75 20.09 3.69
CA LYS A 55 24.08 21.19 2.77
C LYS A 55 24.47 20.70 1.36
N LYS A 56 25.11 19.53 1.25
CA LYS A 56 25.51 18.96 -0.04
C LYS A 56 24.31 18.40 -0.78
N LEU A 57 23.38 17.73 -0.08
CA LEU A 57 22.15 17.22 -0.67
C LEU A 57 21.20 18.32 -1.10
N TYR A 58 21.07 19.40 -0.32
CA TYR A 58 20.19 20.53 -0.66
C TYR A 58 20.53 21.24 -1.97
N LYS A 59 21.79 21.17 -2.43
CA LYS A 59 22.17 21.70 -3.75
C LYS A 59 21.53 20.92 -4.91
N TYR A 60 21.23 19.64 -4.71
CA TYR A 60 20.65 18.76 -5.73
C TYR A 60 19.14 18.59 -5.58
N LEU A 61 18.66 18.50 -4.35
CA LEU A 61 17.25 18.24 -4.05
C LEU A 61 16.44 19.52 -3.75
N GLY A 62 17.10 20.58 -3.25
CA GLY A 62 16.41 21.68 -2.60
C GLY A 62 16.15 21.40 -1.11
N LYS A 63 15.77 22.45 -0.38
CA LYS A 63 15.24 22.31 0.97
C LYS A 63 13.80 21.81 0.90
N ASP A 64 13.35 21.10 1.93
CA ASP A 64 11.98 20.63 2.10
C ASP A 64 11.48 19.70 0.96
N SER A 65 12.40 18.96 0.36
CA SER A 65 12.08 18.05 -0.72
C SER A 65 11.48 16.75 -0.18
N VAL A 66 10.50 16.22 -0.92
CA VAL A 66 9.94 14.89 -0.73
C VAL A 66 10.63 13.92 -1.68
N VAL A 67 11.17 12.82 -1.15
CA VAL A 67 11.93 11.84 -1.92
C VAL A 67 11.47 10.41 -1.65
N LEU A 68 11.65 9.55 -2.64
CA LEU A 68 11.56 8.11 -2.46
C LEU A 68 12.89 7.62 -1.87
N ALA A 69 12.82 6.96 -0.73
CA ALA A 69 14.01 6.42 -0.07
C ALA A 69 13.67 5.14 0.68
N ASP A 70 14.62 4.24 0.77
CA ASP A 70 14.51 3.02 1.59
C ASP A 70 14.07 3.33 3.03
N GLU A 71 13.28 2.43 3.65
CA GLU A 71 12.75 2.64 5.00
C GLU A 71 13.87 2.80 6.04
N GLY A 72 14.97 2.09 5.88
CA GLY A 72 16.14 2.18 6.76
C GLY A 72 17.01 3.43 6.54
N ALA A 73 16.80 4.18 5.45
CA ALA A 73 17.59 5.37 5.14
C ALA A 73 17.32 6.50 6.12
N ARG A 74 18.39 6.99 6.77
CA ARG A 74 18.34 8.18 7.63
C ARG A 74 18.43 9.43 6.79
N LEU A 75 17.29 10.08 6.55
CA LEU A 75 17.21 11.32 5.80
C LEU A 75 17.63 12.52 6.66
N PRO A 76 18.40 13.46 6.13
CA PRO A 76 18.85 14.61 6.88
C PRO A 76 17.85 15.76 6.87
N GLY A 77 17.68 16.39 8.02
CA GLY A 77 17.04 17.70 8.16
C GLY A 77 15.61 17.77 7.65
N SER A 78 15.39 18.63 6.67
CA SER A 78 14.08 18.92 6.09
C SER A 78 13.71 18.02 4.88
N ILE A 79 14.56 17.08 4.48
CA ILE A 79 14.21 16.12 3.43
C ILE A 79 13.27 15.07 4.04
N THR A 80 12.08 14.96 3.49
CA THR A 80 11.06 14.02 3.96
C THR A 80 10.92 12.85 3.00
N ARG A 81 10.58 11.68 3.58
CA ARG A 81 10.24 10.51 2.77
C ARG A 81 8.83 10.66 2.23
N PHE A 82 8.64 10.29 0.97
CA PHE A 82 7.30 10.14 0.39
C PHE A 82 6.49 9.14 1.22
N CYS A 83 5.25 9.48 1.51
CA CYS A 83 4.31 8.62 2.22
C CYS A 83 2.91 8.87 1.67
N ASP A 84 2.33 7.85 1.04
CA ASP A 84 0.97 7.85 0.54
C ASP A 84 0.44 6.41 0.60
N ASN A 85 -0.73 6.21 1.17
CA ASN A 85 -1.34 4.90 1.36
C ASN A 85 -2.39 4.57 0.30
N SER A 86 -2.78 5.51 -0.54
CA SER A 86 -3.90 5.33 -1.49
C SER A 86 -3.68 4.18 -2.47
N PHE A 87 -2.43 3.89 -2.82
CA PHE A 87 -2.09 2.73 -3.64
C PHE A 87 -2.30 1.41 -2.91
N SER A 88 -1.79 1.28 -1.68
CA SER A 88 -1.97 0.08 -0.85
C SER A 88 -3.46 -0.13 -0.50
N GLU A 89 -4.21 0.95 -0.27
CA GLU A 89 -5.66 0.90 -0.11
C GLU A 89 -6.35 0.32 -1.35
N ARG A 90 -5.93 0.74 -2.54
CA ARG A 90 -6.43 0.20 -3.82
C ARG A 90 -6.02 -1.25 -4.03
N LEU A 91 -4.79 -1.64 -3.71
CA LEU A 91 -4.34 -3.03 -3.78
C LEU A 91 -5.15 -3.94 -2.86
N CYS A 92 -5.47 -3.47 -1.65
CA CYS A 92 -6.31 -4.17 -0.70
C CYS A 92 -7.67 -4.53 -1.31
N VAL A 93 -8.39 -3.55 -1.87
CA VAL A 93 -9.70 -3.80 -2.45
C VAL A 93 -9.66 -4.58 -3.76
N ASN A 94 -8.61 -4.40 -4.59
CA ASN A 94 -8.44 -5.19 -5.81
C ASN A 94 -8.20 -6.67 -5.47
N MET A 95 -7.35 -6.94 -4.46
CA MET A 95 -7.11 -8.30 -3.97
C MET A 95 -8.39 -8.92 -3.41
N ALA A 96 -9.14 -8.17 -2.60
CA ALA A 96 -10.39 -8.64 -2.03
C ALA A 96 -11.44 -8.97 -3.11
N LEU A 97 -11.58 -8.10 -4.11
CA LEU A 97 -12.49 -8.34 -5.22
C LEU A 97 -12.14 -9.61 -6.00
N GLU A 98 -10.86 -9.82 -6.26
CA GLU A 98 -10.41 -11.00 -6.99
C GLU A 98 -10.55 -12.29 -6.16
N ILE A 99 -10.35 -12.21 -4.83
CA ILE A 99 -10.64 -13.33 -3.93
C ILE A 99 -12.12 -13.70 -4.01
N LEU A 100 -13.03 -12.73 -3.89
CA LEU A 100 -14.47 -12.96 -3.96
C LEU A 100 -14.90 -13.62 -5.28
N ARG A 101 -14.28 -13.24 -6.40
CA ARG A 101 -14.54 -13.84 -7.73
C ARG A 101 -14.05 -15.28 -7.83
N ASN A 102 -13.08 -15.69 -7.02
CA ASN A 102 -12.50 -17.02 -7.03
C ASN A 102 -13.11 -17.96 -5.98
N ILE A 103 -13.96 -17.47 -5.08
CA ILE A 103 -14.74 -18.33 -4.16
C ILE A 103 -15.86 -18.99 -4.96
N PRO A 104 -16.06 -20.32 -4.84
CA PRO A 104 -17.10 -21.03 -5.61
C PRO A 104 -18.51 -20.54 -5.35
N ASP A 105 -18.84 -20.26 -4.09
CA ASP A 105 -20.13 -19.68 -3.70
C ASP A 105 -19.93 -18.54 -2.68
N PRO A 106 -19.65 -17.33 -3.17
CA PRO A 106 -19.44 -16.18 -2.27
C PRO A 106 -20.75 -15.66 -1.64
N THR A 107 -21.91 -16.21 -2.01
CA THR A 107 -23.20 -15.76 -1.45
C THR A 107 -23.39 -16.16 0.01
N GLU A 108 -22.78 -17.24 0.45
CA GLU A 108 -22.81 -17.71 1.84
C GLU A 108 -21.78 -16.96 2.73
N LEU A 109 -20.83 -16.27 2.12
CA LEU A 109 -19.79 -15.53 2.84
C LEU A 109 -20.33 -14.26 3.49
N ARG A 110 -20.11 -14.11 4.79
CA ARG A 110 -20.39 -12.87 5.51
C ARG A 110 -19.25 -11.88 5.34
N LEU A 111 -19.42 -10.96 4.36
CA LEU A 111 -18.44 -9.92 4.06
C LEU A 111 -18.63 -8.70 4.95
N GLY A 112 -17.56 -8.25 5.61
CA GLY A 112 -17.45 -6.99 6.30
C GLY A 112 -16.52 -6.03 5.59
N ILE A 113 -16.87 -4.76 5.51
CA ILE A 113 -16.03 -3.67 5.00
C ILE A 113 -15.82 -2.69 6.14
N TYR A 114 -14.58 -2.51 6.58
CA TYR A 114 -14.23 -1.50 7.58
C TYR A 114 -13.51 -0.34 6.90
N ASP A 115 -14.26 0.69 6.58
CA ASP A 115 -13.78 1.84 5.81
C ASP A 115 -14.26 3.17 6.44
N PRO A 116 -13.67 3.57 7.58
CA PRO A 116 -14.08 4.77 8.31
C PRO A 116 -14.09 6.05 7.47
N GLY A 117 -13.16 6.17 6.51
CA GLY A 117 -12.98 7.35 5.66
C GLY A 117 -13.67 7.24 4.29
N ALA A 118 -14.40 6.16 4.04
CA ALA A 118 -15.10 5.90 2.77
C ALA A 118 -14.18 6.00 1.52
N VAL A 119 -12.93 5.51 1.64
CA VAL A 119 -11.92 5.57 0.56
C VAL A 119 -12.17 4.55 -0.55
N ALA A 120 -13.01 3.54 -0.29
CA ALA A 120 -13.28 2.42 -1.20
C ALA A 120 -14.78 2.09 -1.31
N ALA A 121 -15.65 3.10 -1.32
CA ALA A 121 -17.08 2.88 -1.44
C ALA A 121 -17.47 2.18 -2.76
N ASP A 122 -16.69 2.38 -3.84
CA ASP A 122 -16.87 1.70 -5.13
C ASP A 122 -16.75 0.17 -5.03
N PHE A 123 -15.95 -0.34 -4.09
CA PHE A 123 -15.83 -1.78 -3.81
C PHE A 123 -17.16 -2.39 -3.37
N LEU A 124 -17.99 -1.66 -2.61
CA LEU A 124 -19.28 -2.16 -2.14
C LEU A 124 -20.19 -2.55 -3.31
N LEU A 125 -20.21 -1.80 -4.41
CA LEU A 125 -21.04 -2.11 -5.58
C LEU A 125 -20.65 -3.43 -6.22
N GLU A 126 -19.33 -3.66 -6.38
CA GLU A 126 -18.83 -4.92 -6.93
C GLU A 126 -19.04 -6.10 -5.96
N ALA A 127 -18.88 -5.86 -4.66
CA ALA A 127 -19.15 -6.88 -3.63
C ALA A 127 -20.62 -7.30 -3.61
N LEU A 128 -21.56 -6.38 -3.81
CA LEU A 128 -23.00 -6.68 -3.87
C LEU A 128 -23.43 -7.53 -5.07
N ARG A 129 -22.60 -7.63 -6.11
CA ARG A 129 -22.82 -8.53 -7.24
C ARG A 129 -22.46 -9.98 -6.92
N LEU A 130 -21.66 -10.17 -5.88
CA LEU A 130 -21.07 -11.46 -5.51
C LEU A 130 -21.58 -11.98 -4.17
N CYS A 131 -21.75 -11.12 -3.17
CA CYS A 131 -22.11 -11.48 -1.81
C CYS A 131 -23.51 -10.99 -1.44
N ARG A 132 -24.19 -11.75 -0.59
CA ARG A 132 -25.46 -11.33 0.02
C ARG A 132 -25.19 -10.34 1.16
N SER A 133 -25.90 -9.21 1.15
CA SER A 133 -25.97 -8.27 2.29
C SER A 133 -24.62 -7.98 3.00
N PRO A 134 -23.59 -7.49 2.31
CA PRO A 134 -22.35 -7.09 2.98
C PRO A 134 -22.60 -5.98 4.01
N VAL A 135 -21.78 -5.97 5.06
CA VAL A 135 -21.83 -4.96 6.12
C VAL A 135 -20.70 -3.96 5.91
N ALA A 136 -21.02 -2.69 5.74
CA ALA A 136 -20.04 -1.61 5.64
C ALA A 136 -20.06 -0.74 6.90
N VAL A 137 -18.93 -0.66 7.58
CA VAL A 137 -18.73 0.22 8.74
C VAL A 137 -17.95 1.44 8.29
N THR A 138 -18.60 2.60 8.31
CA THR A 138 -18.03 3.88 7.89
C THR A 138 -18.51 5.03 8.76
N TYR A 139 -17.72 6.10 8.87
CA TYR A 139 -18.13 7.36 9.49
C TYR A 139 -18.57 8.40 8.46
N ASP A 140 -18.14 8.26 7.20
CA ASP A 140 -18.62 9.05 6.07
C ASP A 140 -19.64 8.25 5.25
N PHE A 141 -20.93 8.54 5.47
CA PHE A 141 -22.02 7.83 4.84
C PHE A 141 -22.26 8.23 3.37
N LEU A 142 -21.87 9.44 2.98
CA LEU A 142 -22.31 10.01 1.70
C LEU A 142 -21.88 9.18 0.48
N PRO A 143 -20.59 8.75 0.37
CA PRO A 143 -20.17 7.88 -0.73
C PRO A 143 -20.88 6.52 -0.73
N TYR A 144 -21.05 5.93 0.43
CA TYR A 144 -21.71 4.63 0.60
C TYR A 144 -23.21 4.68 0.31
N ASP A 145 -23.91 5.73 0.71
CA ASP A 145 -25.33 5.93 0.39
C ASP A 145 -25.57 6.08 -1.12
N SER A 146 -24.66 6.76 -1.81
CA SER A 146 -24.72 6.88 -3.27
C SER A 146 -24.60 5.51 -3.94
N VAL A 147 -23.64 4.69 -3.51
CA VAL A 147 -23.45 3.33 -4.00
C VAL A 147 -24.63 2.43 -3.63
N ARG A 148 -25.18 2.53 -2.42
CA ARG A 148 -26.37 1.78 -1.97
C ARG A 148 -27.57 2.04 -2.86
N ARG A 149 -27.86 3.32 -3.18
CA ARG A 149 -28.96 3.69 -4.09
C ARG A 149 -28.77 3.10 -5.47
N LEU A 150 -27.52 3.17 -5.99
CA LEU A 150 -27.18 2.60 -7.29
C LEU A 150 -27.36 1.08 -7.30
N ALA A 151 -26.89 0.39 -6.27
CA ALA A 151 -27.01 -1.06 -6.12
C ALA A 151 -28.47 -1.49 -6.02
N LEU A 152 -29.29 -0.78 -5.24
CA LEU A 152 -30.73 -1.06 -5.16
C LEU A 152 -31.42 -0.91 -6.52
N ALA A 153 -31.09 0.17 -7.27
CA ALA A 153 -31.68 0.42 -8.58
C ALA A 153 -31.23 -0.57 -9.66
N GLN A 154 -29.96 -0.98 -9.66
CA GLN A 154 -29.39 -1.82 -10.72
C GLN A 154 -29.44 -3.32 -10.41
N LEU A 155 -29.28 -3.71 -9.14
CA LEU A 155 -29.11 -5.11 -8.72
C LEU A 155 -30.28 -5.60 -7.85
N GLY A 156 -31.14 -4.72 -7.35
CA GLY A 156 -32.11 -5.06 -6.32
C GLY A 156 -31.45 -5.51 -5.00
N ALA A 157 -30.17 -5.22 -4.81
CA ALA A 157 -29.37 -5.66 -3.68
C ALA A 157 -29.21 -4.56 -2.63
N ALA A 158 -29.12 -4.97 -1.36
CA ALA A 158 -28.95 -4.06 -0.23
C ALA A 158 -27.73 -4.42 0.61
N ALA A 159 -27.10 -3.39 1.20
CA ALA A 159 -26.02 -3.52 2.18
C ALA A 159 -26.43 -2.88 3.49
N VAL A 160 -25.88 -3.37 4.58
CA VAL A 160 -25.96 -2.72 5.89
C VAL A 160 -24.85 -1.68 5.97
N ILE A 161 -25.19 -0.41 6.12
CA ILE A 161 -24.23 0.69 6.30
C ILE A 161 -24.40 1.25 7.71
N THR A 162 -23.34 1.24 8.51
CA THR A 162 -23.40 1.57 9.95
C THR A 162 -22.12 2.21 10.45
N LYS A 163 -22.19 2.90 11.61
CA LYS A 163 -21.02 3.32 12.41
C LYS A 163 -20.61 2.28 13.44
N ASN A 164 -21.46 1.27 13.67
CA ASN A 164 -21.26 0.30 14.72
C ASN A 164 -20.30 -0.82 14.27
N ALA A 165 -19.04 -0.74 14.70
CA ALA A 165 -18.04 -1.76 14.39
C ALA A 165 -18.39 -3.16 14.95
N LYS A 166 -19.34 -3.27 15.90
CA LYS A 166 -19.78 -4.58 16.43
C LYS A 166 -20.43 -5.47 15.39
N GLU A 167 -20.96 -4.89 14.32
CA GLU A 167 -21.56 -5.64 13.20
C GLU A 167 -20.54 -6.51 12.46
N LEU A 168 -19.23 -6.19 12.55
CA LEU A 168 -18.16 -7.00 11.97
C LEU A 168 -17.88 -8.30 12.70
N LYS A 169 -18.39 -8.47 13.93
CA LYS A 169 -18.13 -9.66 14.78
C LYS A 169 -18.52 -10.98 14.12
N GLY A 170 -19.54 -10.94 13.25
CA GLY A 170 -20.04 -12.14 12.55
C GLY A 170 -19.40 -12.38 11.18
N CYS A 171 -18.54 -11.49 10.69
CA CYS A 171 -17.99 -11.59 9.35
C CYS A 171 -16.88 -12.64 9.25
N ASP A 172 -16.87 -13.37 8.14
CA ASP A 172 -15.85 -14.37 7.77
C ASP A 172 -14.65 -13.70 7.12
N PHE A 173 -14.93 -12.72 6.27
CA PHE A 173 -13.98 -11.95 5.52
C PHE A 173 -14.19 -10.46 5.81
N ILE A 174 -13.14 -9.77 6.24
CA ILE A 174 -13.16 -8.34 6.51
C ILE A 174 -12.14 -7.65 5.60
N VAL A 175 -12.63 -6.66 4.85
CA VAL A 175 -11.80 -5.80 4.00
C VAL A 175 -11.72 -4.42 4.65
N ALA A 176 -10.52 -4.02 5.04
CA ALA A 176 -10.23 -2.72 5.61
C ALA A 176 -9.26 -1.97 4.70
N PRO A 177 -9.74 -1.18 3.73
CA PRO A 177 -8.90 -0.49 2.75
C PRO A 177 -7.84 0.38 3.41
N ALA A 178 -8.20 1.12 4.45
CA ALA A 178 -7.26 1.89 5.24
C ALA A 178 -6.64 1.05 6.38
N ARG A 179 -5.49 1.47 6.85
CA ARG A 179 -4.81 0.84 7.99
C ARG A 179 -5.68 0.92 9.25
N ILE A 180 -5.90 -0.22 9.92
CA ILE A 180 -6.74 -0.31 11.09
C ILE A 180 -6.06 0.34 12.31
N SER A 181 -6.64 1.41 12.84
CA SER A 181 -6.14 2.16 13.99
C SER A 181 -7.00 2.05 15.24
N ALA A 182 -8.25 1.57 15.13
CA ALA A 182 -9.18 1.42 16.22
C ALA A 182 -9.58 -0.05 16.41
N TYR A 183 -10.00 -0.41 17.61
CA TYR A 183 -10.46 -1.77 17.89
C TYR A 183 -11.72 -2.09 17.08
N ILE A 184 -11.67 -3.22 16.39
CA ILE A 184 -12.80 -3.84 15.71
C ILE A 184 -12.94 -5.29 16.21
N PRO A 185 -14.16 -5.75 16.50
CA PRO A 185 -14.39 -7.13 16.92
C PRO A 185 -14.29 -8.05 15.70
N VAL A 186 -13.29 -8.91 15.74
CA VAL A 186 -13.00 -9.90 14.67
C VAL A 186 -13.10 -11.29 15.28
N LYS A 187 -13.80 -12.21 14.63
CA LYS A 187 -13.82 -13.60 15.08
C LYS A 187 -12.48 -14.31 14.80
N LYS A 188 -12.19 -15.38 15.55
CA LYS A 188 -10.87 -16.03 15.56
C LYS A 188 -10.47 -16.63 14.20
N ASP A 189 -11.43 -17.11 13.45
CA ASP A 189 -11.28 -17.75 12.14
C ASP A 189 -11.49 -16.79 10.95
N ALA A 190 -11.77 -15.51 11.22
CA ALA A 190 -11.94 -14.54 10.15
C ALA A 190 -10.61 -14.21 9.45
N VAL A 191 -10.72 -13.91 8.16
CA VAL A 191 -9.65 -13.35 7.35
C VAL A 191 -9.82 -11.83 7.27
N VAL A 192 -8.75 -11.09 7.49
CA VAL A 192 -8.73 -9.61 7.42
C VAL A 192 -7.68 -9.18 6.41
N LEU A 193 -8.10 -8.44 5.37
CA LEU A 193 -7.20 -7.70 4.48
C LEU A 193 -7.18 -6.23 4.87
N THR A 194 -6.00 -5.61 4.94
CA THR A 194 -5.85 -4.19 5.25
C THR A 194 -4.62 -3.58 4.59
N ALA A 195 -4.63 -2.27 4.33
CA ALA A 195 -3.50 -1.56 3.75
C ALA A 195 -2.48 -1.18 4.82
N GLY A 196 -1.59 -2.09 5.15
CA GLY A 196 -0.53 -1.91 6.16
C GLY A 196 -0.84 -2.58 7.49
N GLU A 197 0.20 -2.85 8.27
CA GLU A 197 0.10 -3.54 9.54
C GLU A 197 -0.79 -2.75 10.53
N PRO A 198 -1.84 -3.38 11.11
CA PRO A 198 -2.68 -2.71 12.10
C PRO A 198 -1.90 -2.18 13.29
N TYR A 199 -2.30 -1.02 13.82
CA TYR A 199 -1.71 -0.47 15.06
C TYR A 199 -2.11 -1.25 16.32
N ILE A 200 -3.13 -2.09 16.20
CA ILE A 200 -3.67 -2.90 17.30
C ILE A 200 -3.65 -4.38 16.93
N ARG A 201 -3.57 -5.23 17.94
CA ARG A 201 -3.68 -6.67 17.73
C ARG A 201 -5.14 -7.04 17.48
N LEU A 202 -5.38 -7.74 16.37
CA LEU A 202 -6.67 -8.31 16.02
C LEU A 202 -6.66 -9.82 16.27
N CYS A 203 -7.84 -10.38 16.52
CA CYS A 203 -8.08 -11.82 16.38
C CYS A 203 -8.17 -12.16 14.88
N GLY A 204 -8.05 -13.43 14.53
CA GLY A 204 -8.12 -13.85 13.12
C GLY A 204 -6.79 -13.74 12.38
N SER A 205 -6.85 -14.05 11.10
CA SER A 205 -5.71 -14.03 10.18
C SER A 205 -5.64 -12.71 9.44
N VAL A 206 -4.61 -11.89 9.73
CA VAL A 206 -4.46 -10.52 9.19
C VAL A 206 -3.36 -10.51 8.15
N TYR A 207 -3.68 -9.94 6.96
CA TYR A 207 -2.79 -9.79 5.81
C TYR A 207 -2.77 -8.32 5.38
N HIS A 208 -1.57 -7.75 5.10
CA HIS A 208 -1.42 -6.31 4.97
C HIS A 208 -0.26 -5.85 4.07
N SER A 209 0.55 -6.75 3.52
CA SER A 209 1.67 -6.43 2.64
C SER A 209 1.46 -7.09 1.29
N TYR A 210 1.41 -6.30 0.24
CA TYR A 210 1.01 -6.72 -1.11
C TYR A 210 2.22 -6.84 -2.02
N ASP A 211 2.44 -8.04 -2.57
CA ASP A 211 3.37 -8.22 -3.67
C ASP A 211 2.65 -7.98 -4.99
N VAL A 212 3.17 -7.05 -5.77
CA VAL A 212 2.55 -6.59 -7.02
C VAL A 212 3.56 -6.54 -8.14
N THR A 213 3.16 -6.96 -9.33
CA THR A 213 3.93 -6.79 -10.56
C THR A 213 3.53 -5.46 -11.21
N LEU A 214 4.47 -4.51 -11.23
CA LEU A 214 4.24 -3.23 -11.88
C LEU A 214 4.28 -3.37 -13.41
N PRO A 215 3.57 -2.50 -14.16
CA PRO A 215 3.70 -2.45 -15.60
C PRO A 215 5.16 -2.32 -16.03
N PRO A 216 5.60 -2.95 -17.15
CA PRO A 216 7.01 -2.98 -17.55
C PRO A 216 7.68 -1.61 -17.69
N GLU A 217 6.92 -0.59 -18.10
CA GLU A 217 7.43 0.78 -18.21
C GLU A 217 7.76 1.40 -16.85
N ILE A 218 6.99 1.07 -15.83
CA ILE A 218 7.18 1.55 -14.46
C ILE A 218 8.28 0.72 -13.79
N GLU A 219 8.25 -0.61 -13.95
CA GLU A 219 9.24 -1.51 -13.36
C GLU A 219 10.68 -1.20 -13.80
N LYS A 220 10.88 -0.81 -15.06
CA LYS A 220 12.20 -0.38 -15.58
C LYS A 220 12.78 0.83 -14.83
N LEU A 221 11.94 1.67 -14.26
CA LEU A 221 12.37 2.85 -13.50
C LEU A 221 12.56 2.56 -12.02
N ARG A 222 12.02 1.45 -11.51
CA ARG A 222 12.06 1.16 -10.08
C ARG A 222 13.49 0.95 -9.59
N PRO A 223 13.95 1.75 -8.61
CA PRO A 223 15.20 1.49 -7.91
C PRO A 223 15.16 0.13 -7.22
N PRO A 224 16.20 -0.70 -7.33
CA PRO A 224 16.21 -2.06 -6.77
C PRO A 224 16.06 -2.11 -5.25
N GLU A 225 16.41 -1.03 -4.56
CA GLU A 225 16.27 -0.86 -3.12
C GLU A 225 14.84 -0.56 -2.65
N LEU A 226 13.92 -0.23 -3.58
CA LEU A 226 12.53 0.10 -3.25
C LEU A 226 11.60 -1.07 -3.60
N SER A 227 10.65 -1.38 -2.72
CA SER A 227 9.60 -2.35 -3.02
C SER A 227 8.70 -1.88 -4.17
N ALA A 228 8.10 -2.84 -4.90
CA ALA A 228 7.16 -2.53 -5.98
C ALA A 228 5.93 -1.77 -5.45
N GLU A 229 5.43 -2.14 -4.27
CA GLU A 229 4.30 -1.47 -3.62
C GLU A 229 4.64 0.00 -3.30
N TYR A 230 5.79 0.28 -2.68
CA TYR A 230 6.19 1.63 -2.31
C TYR A 230 6.48 2.51 -3.53
N PHE A 231 7.18 1.97 -4.53
CA PHE A 231 7.44 2.71 -5.78
C PHE A 231 6.15 2.94 -6.56
N GLY A 232 5.28 1.92 -6.64
CA GLY A 232 3.95 2.01 -7.25
C GLY A 232 3.09 3.09 -6.60
N SER A 233 3.14 3.22 -5.27
CA SER A 233 2.43 4.27 -4.53
C SER A 233 2.80 5.67 -5.02
N ALA A 234 4.08 5.95 -5.23
CA ALA A 234 4.52 7.25 -5.73
C ALA A 234 4.10 7.51 -7.18
N VAL A 235 4.16 6.48 -8.03
CA VAL A 235 3.69 6.59 -9.42
C VAL A 235 2.18 6.79 -9.47
N TYR A 236 1.42 6.04 -8.68
CA TYR A 236 -0.02 6.14 -8.57
C TYR A 236 -0.47 7.54 -8.13
N SER A 237 0.19 8.09 -7.10
CA SER A 237 -0.09 9.42 -6.58
C SER A 237 0.13 10.55 -7.62
N LEU A 238 1.17 10.43 -8.46
CA LEU A 238 1.53 11.47 -9.43
C LEU A 238 0.87 11.34 -10.80
N TYR A 239 0.65 10.12 -11.28
CA TYR A 239 0.25 9.88 -12.66
C TYR A 239 -1.18 9.38 -12.82
N GLY A 240 -1.92 9.30 -11.75
CA GLY A 240 -3.34 8.97 -11.73
C GLY A 240 -3.65 7.61 -11.12
N GLN A 241 -4.92 7.49 -10.79
CA GLN A 241 -5.45 6.35 -10.05
C GLN A 241 -5.69 5.15 -10.96
N TYR A 242 -5.33 3.97 -10.50
CA TYR A 242 -5.74 2.72 -11.12
C TYR A 242 -7.23 2.46 -10.86
N ARG A 243 -7.91 1.88 -11.85
CA ARG A 243 -9.29 1.47 -11.71
C ARG A 243 -9.41 0.29 -10.74
N LEU A 244 -10.56 0.15 -10.10
CA LEU A 244 -10.87 -1.02 -9.28
C LEU A 244 -10.71 -2.30 -10.11
N GLY A 245 -9.95 -3.27 -9.60
CA GLY A 245 -9.66 -4.55 -10.26
C GLY A 245 -8.59 -4.51 -11.34
N SER A 246 -8.01 -3.34 -11.68
CA SER A 246 -7.03 -3.24 -12.78
C SER A 246 -5.62 -3.73 -12.42
N LEU A 247 -5.23 -3.66 -11.16
CA LEU A 247 -3.94 -4.12 -10.67
C LEU A 247 -4.18 -5.00 -9.44
N VAL A 248 -4.09 -6.31 -9.63
CA VAL A 248 -4.30 -7.31 -8.58
C VAL A 248 -2.95 -7.78 -8.06
N PRO A 249 -2.73 -7.78 -6.73
CA PRO A 249 -1.53 -8.34 -6.15
C PRO A 249 -1.36 -9.83 -6.45
N ASN A 250 -0.11 -10.27 -6.63
CA ASN A 250 0.22 -11.69 -6.81
C ASN A 250 -0.04 -12.48 -5.53
N LEU A 251 0.31 -11.89 -4.39
CA LEU A 251 0.08 -12.43 -3.06
C LEU A 251 -0.07 -11.30 -2.03
N CYS A 252 -0.64 -11.66 -0.89
CA CYS A 252 -0.66 -10.80 0.28
C CYS A 252 -0.05 -11.53 1.47
N ALA A 253 0.85 -10.86 2.19
CA ALA A 253 1.55 -11.39 3.35
C ALA A 253 1.04 -10.77 4.66
N GLY A 254 1.16 -11.55 5.73
CA GLY A 254 0.85 -11.16 7.10
C GLY A 254 1.67 -11.99 8.09
N LYS A 255 1.33 -11.92 9.38
CA LYS A 255 2.05 -12.68 10.42
C LYS A 255 1.96 -14.21 10.25
N ASN A 256 0.90 -14.70 9.61
CA ASN A 256 0.62 -16.12 9.42
C ASN A 256 1.16 -16.66 8.08
N GLY A 257 2.02 -15.91 7.39
CA GLY A 257 2.56 -16.27 6.08
C GLY A 257 1.98 -15.43 4.95
N SER A 258 2.13 -15.91 3.72
CA SER A 258 1.63 -15.25 2.52
C SER A 258 0.70 -16.17 1.73
N LEU A 259 -0.34 -15.59 1.14
CA LEU A 259 -1.31 -16.30 0.32
C LEU A 259 -1.54 -15.59 -1.02
N THR A 260 -1.72 -16.38 -2.06
CA THR A 260 -2.22 -15.92 -3.37
C THR A 260 -3.75 -15.80 -3.31
N VAL A 261 -4.36 -15.17 -4.33
CA VAL A 261 -5.84 -15.11 -4.48
C VAL A 261 -6.47 -16.49 -4.33
N ARG A 262 -5.94 -17.51 -5.02
CA ARG A 262 -6.44 -18.88 -4.94
C ARG A 262 -6.24 -19.52 -3.56
N GLY A 263 -5.16 -19.14 -2.87
CA GLY A 263 -4.91 -19.57 -1.49
C GLY A 263 -5.98 -19.05 -0.53
N PHE A 264 -6.34 -17.78 -0.67
CA PHE A 264 -7.43 -17.18 0.11
C PHE A 264 -8.79 -17.80 -0.20
N ALA A 265 -9.12 -17.98 -1.50
CA ALA A 265 -10.41 -18.54 -1.89
C ALA A 265 -10.68 -19.96 -1.33
N LYS A 266 -9.62 -20.71 -1.02
CA LYS A 266 -9.73 -22.04 -0.39
C LYS A 266 -9.94 -21.98 1.12
N MET A 267 -9.87 -20.82 1.75
CA MET A 267 -10.12 -20.67 3.19
C MET A 267 -11.61 -20.56 3.50
N PHE A 268 -12.41 -20.27 2.49
CA PHE A 268 -13.86 -20.13 2.53
C PHE A 268 -14.54 -21.27 1.76
#